data_7c16c4b6e1b5af2e97c713152637c627
#
_entry.id   7c16c4b6e1b5af2e97c713152637c627
#
_cell.length_a   1.000
_cell.length_b   1.000
_cell.length_c   1.000
_cell.angle_alpha   90.00
_cell.angle_beta   90.00
_cell.angle_gamma   90.00
#
_symmetry.space_group_name_H-M   'P 1'
#
loop_
_entity.id
_entity.type
_entity.pdbx_description
1 polymer ?
#
loop_
_entity_poly.entity_id
_entity_poly.type
_entity_poly.pdbx_seq_one_letter_code
_entity_poly.pdbx_strand_id
1 'polypeptide(L)'
;MSALRPRISLPLDLHLAGRRPEIEVARHTLRPAGRARLDALVATPAEPRGVLVYFPGFNTPLGPWETAKCQYLAQATSMQVVLTEIPGMSRYGDPIPRAIRAEMLRGRIGAWADLNLAYLSAAIDGGWVAHTATVQALGYSTGCSLATAALPALAELGPIDGLNLVEPVAISRRNLASLEAHNMLDFGRMPLVLATNLGHDWVMSAYRRQWREPSVKYGPADLLAIATVLSGEELSWHLDDIELARCALARGSRSSLCRRADFEKVDASLQARGIGGPTVTVEGLGHQLWHSFPVVTHLIEAMLA
;
A
#
# COMPACT_ATOMS: atom_id res chain seq x y z
N MET A 1 -21.81 -21.65 -7.83
CA MET A 1 -20.99 -21.52 -9.04
C MET A 1 -19.82 -20.63 -8.67
N SER A 2 -18.60 -21.15 -8.64
CA SER A 2 -17.39 -20.33 -8.34
C SER A 2 -17.22 -19.35 -9.49
N ALA A 3 -17.39 -18.05 -9.24
CA ALA A 3 -17.08 -17.00 -10.20
C ALA A 3 -15.61 -17.16 -10.60
N LEU A 4 -15.35 -17.20 -11.91
CA LEU A 4 -13.98 -17.22 -12.43
C LEU A 4 -13.25 -15.98 -11.90
N ARG A 5 -12.27 -16.19 -11.02
CA ARG A 5 -11.44 -15.10 -10.48
C ARG A 5 -10.65 -14.49 -11.62
N PRO A 6 -10.64 -13.18 -11.79
CA PRO A 6 -9.87 -12.54 -12.82
C PRO A 6 -8.38 -12.86 -12.66
N ARG A 7 -7.76 -13.31 -13.76
CA ARG A 7 -6.33 -13.57 -13.86
C ARG A 7 -5.73 -12.57 -14.84
N ILE A 8 -4.73 -11.85 -14.39
CA ILE A 8 -3.96 -10.96 -15.25
C ILE A 8 -2.74 -11.74 -15.73
N SER A 9 -2.64 -11.95 -17.04
CA SER A 9 -1.52 -12.66 -17.67
C SER A 9 -0.64 -11.71 -18.48
N LEU A 10 0.68 -11.91 -18.44
CA LEU A 10 1.63 -11.18 -19.27
C LEU A 10 1.78 -11.85 -20.66
N PRO A 11 2.05 -11.10 -21.76
CA PRO A 11 2.19 -9.65 -21.81
C PRO A 11 0.86 -8.91 -21.68
N LEU A 12 0.88 -7.75 -21.04
CA LEU A 12 -0.28 -6.90 -20.87
C LEU A 12 -0.41 -5.96 -22.07
N ASP A 13 -1.60 -5.84 -22.61
CA ASP A 13 -1.89 -4.82 -23.63
C ASP A 13 -2.07 -3.46 -22.94
N LEU A 14 -1.11 -2.57 -23.15
CA LEU A 14 -0.94 -1.36 -22.35
C LEU A 14 -1.39 -0.11 -23.09
N HIS A 15 -2.60 -0.06 -23.56
CA HIS A 15 -3.16 1.15 -24.13
C HIS A 15 -3.16 2.35 -23.16
N LEU A 16 -3.12 2.11 -21.85
CA LEU A 16 -3.22 3.15 -20.81
C LEU A 16 -1.87 3.74 -20.37
N ALA A 17 -0.78 3.00 -20.45
CA ALA A 17 0.54 3.51 -20.10
C ALA A 17 1.13 4.51 -21.13
N GLY A 18 0.46 4.72 -22.26
CA GLY A 18 0.91 5.62 -23.32
C GLY A 18 0.86 7.10 -22.97
N ARG A 19 0.02 7.52 -22.03
CA ARG A 19 -0.08 8.93 -21.60
C ARG A 19 0.23 9.06 -20.11
N ARG A 20 1.12 10.01 -19.81
CA ARG A 20 1.33 10.44 -18.42
C ARG A 20 0.04 11.09 -17.93
N PRO A 21 -0.48 10.73 -16.74
CA PRO A 21 -1.60 11.44 -16.13
C PRO A 21 -1.30 12.93 -15.94
N GLU A 22 -2.29 13.80 -16.20
CA GLU A 22 -2.13 15.26 -16.09
C GLU A 22 -2.46 15.80 -14.69
N ILE A 23 -2.77 14.92 -13.73
CA ILE A 23 -3.10 15.32 -12.37
C ILE A 23 -1.85 15.83 -11.65
N GLU A 24 -1.96 17.02 -11.06
CA GLU A 24 -0.91 17.59 -10.24
C GLU A 24 -0.75 16.79 -8.94
N VAL A 25 0.49 16.57 -8.53
CA VAL A 25 0.83 15.96 -7.25
C VAL A 25 1.65 16.94 -6.44
N ALA A 26 1.08 17.42 -5.35
CA ALA A 26 1.77 18.24 -4.38
C ALA A 26 2.55 17.37 -3.39
N ARG A 27 3.74 17.81 -2.99
CA ARG A 27 4.50 17.23 -1.88
C ARG A 27 4.43 18.16 -0.69
N HIS A 28 4.03 17.61 0.45
CA HIS A 28 3.95 18.34 1.71
C HIS A 28 4.85 17.69 2.75
N THR A 29 5.50 18.50 3.57
CA THR A 29 6.23 18.00 4.75
C THR A 29 5.32 18.15 5.97
N LEU A 30 4.92 17.03 6.53
CA LEU A 30 4.03 16.93 7.69
C LEU A 30 4.86 16.92 8.97
N ARG A 31 4.41 17.66 9.97
CA ARG A 31 5.04 17.68 11.30
C ARG A 31 3.99 17.85 12.39
N PRO A 32 3.21 16.80 12.72
CA PRO A 32 2.30 16.86 13.87
C PRO A 32 3.03 17.26 15.15
N ALA A 33 2.34 17.92 16.07
CA ALA A 33 2.94 18.42 17.32
C ALA A 33 3.66 17.30 18.08
N GLY A 34 4.93 17.53 18.42
CA GLY A 34 5.77 16.57 19.14
C GLY A 34 6.14 15.32 18.35
N ARG A 35 5.90 15.28 17.04
CA ARG A 35 6.23 14.16 16.16
C ARG A 35 7.39 14.49 15.20
N ALA A 36 7.96 13.45 14.65
CA ALA A 36 8.96 13.50 13.57
C ALA A 36 8.39 14.13 12.29
N ARG A 37 9.27 14.46 11.34
CA ARG A 37 8.85 14.91 10.00
C ARG A 37 8.64 13.72 9.08
N LEU A 38 7.56 13.77 8.31
CA LEU A 38 7.34 12.87 7.17
C LEU A 38 6.92 13.69 5.95
N ASP A 39 7.25 13.20 4.77
CA ASP A 39 6.68 13.73 3.54
C ASP A 39 5.37 13.00 3.20
N ALA A 40 4.49 13.73 2.52
CA ALA A 40 3.29 13.20 1.90
C ALA A 40 3.19 13.64 0.43
N LEU A 41 2.62 12.80 -0.41
CA LEU A 41 2.17 13.14 -1.75
C LEU A 41 0.64 13.23 -1.73
N VAL A 42 0.13 14.31 -2.29
CA VAL A 42 -1.32 14.51 -2.44
C VAL A 42 -1.61 14.77 -3.92
N ALA A 43 -2.36 13.87 -4.54
CA ALA A 43 -2.82 13.99 -5.91
C ALA A 43 -4.31 14.31 -5.90
N THR A 44 -4.69 15.48 -6.41
CA THR A 44 -6.08 15.96 -6.36
C THR A 44 -6.64 16.11 -7.76
N PRO A 45 -7.64 15.30 -8.17
CA PRO A 45 -8.37 15.53 -9.41
C PRO A 45 -9.25 16.79 -9.31
N ALA A 46 -9.72 17.30 -10.43
CA ALA A 46 -10.52 18.53 -10.47
C ALA A 46 -11.78 18.45 -9.60
N GLU A 47 -12.46 17.31 -9.62
CA GLU A 47 -13.67 17.03 -8.84
C GLU A 47 -13.51 15.70 -8.09
N PRO A 48 -12.89 15.72 -6.89
CA PRO A 48 -12.67 14.49 -6.13
C PRO A 48 -13.99 13.95 -5.56
N ARG A 49 -14.31 12.69 -5.84
CA ARG A 49 -15.49 12.01 -5.28
C ARG A 49 -15.28 11.46 -3.88
N GLY A 50 -14.04 11.48 -3.37
CA GLY A 50 -13.65 10.94 -2.07
C GLY A 50 -12.16 11.01 -1.86
N VAL A 51 -11.68 10.35 -0.80
CA VAL A 51 -10.25 10.23 -0.46
C VAL A 51 -9.82 8.78 -0.51
N LEU A 52 -8.72 8.51 -1.20
CA LEU A 52 -8.00 7.23 -1.18
C LEU A 52 -6.72 7.39 -0.36
N VAL A 53 -6.66 6.75 0.80
CA VAL A 53 -5.46 6.70 1.63
C VAL A 53 -4.61 5.52 1.19
N TYR A 54 -3.42 5.81 0.66
CA TYR A 54 -2.49 4.79 0.18
C TYR A 54 -1.37 4.56 1.19
N PHE A 55 -1.27 3.34 1.70
CA PHE A 55 -0.24 2.85 2.60
C PHE A 55 0.83 2.08 1.78
N PRO A 56 2.06 2.62 1.65
CA PRO A 56 3.07 2.03 0.79
C PRO A 56 3.71 0.78 1.41
N GLY A 57 4.50 0.08 0.60
CA GLY A 57 5.31 -1.04 1.07
C GLY A 57 6.54 -0.61 1.88
N PHE A 58 7.23 -1.60 2.43
CA PHE A 58 8.51 -1.40 3.13
C PHE A 58 9.52 -0.68 2.23
N ASN A 59 10.26 0.28 2.82
CA ASN A 59 11.36 0.98 2.15
C ASN A 59 10.95 1.70 0.85
N THR A 60 9.77 2.29 0.82
CA THR A 60 9.25 3.03 -0.33
C THR A 60 9.59 4.53 -0.21
N PRO A 61 10.57 5.06 -0.97
CA PRO A 61 10.84 6.49 -1.00
C PRO A 61 9.78 7.23 -1.83
N LEU A 62 9.26 8.35 -1.32
CA LEU A 62 8.32 9.18 -2.04
C LEU A 62 9.04 9.99 -3.13
N GLY A 63 9.12 9.46 -4.33
CA GLY A 63 9.80 10.06 -5.47
C GLY A 63 8.97 10.00 -6.76
N PRO A 64 9.60 10.23 -7.92
CA PRO A 64 8.91 10.25 -9.21
C PRO A 64 8.09 9.01 -9.53
N TRP A 65 8.49 7.84 -9.01
CA TRP A 65 7.77 6.59 -9.21
C TRP A 65 6.44 6.57 -8.44
N GLU A 66 6.47 6.93 -7.16
CA GLU A 66 5.24 7.00 -6.35
C GLU A 66 4.35 8.16 -6.79
N THR A 67 4.96 9.28 -7.22
CA THR A 67 4.22 10.39 -7.85
C THR A 67 3.42 9.91 -9.07
N ALA A 68 4.03 9.11 -9.95
CA ALA A 68 3.33 8.58 -11.12
C ALA A 68 2.17 7.64 -10.74
N LYS A 69 2.36 6.80 -9.70
CA LYS A 69 1.27 5.95 -9.19
C LYS A 69 0.14 6.77 -8.58
N CYS A 70 0.44 7.78 -7.76
CA CYS A 70 -0.58 8.67 -7.20
C CYS A 70 -1.37 9.40 -8.29
N GLN A 71 -0.71 9.89 -9.35
CA GLN A 71 -1.37 10.50 -10.50
C GLN A 71 -2.35 9.52 -11.16
N TYR A 72 -1.89 8.30 -11.42
CA TYR A 72 -2.73 7.29 -12.07
C TYR A 72 -3.90 6.87 -11.18
N LEU A 73 -3.66 6.63 -9.89
CA LEU A 73 -4.70 6.33 -8.92
C LEU A 73 -5.77 7.42 -8.89
N ALA A 74 -5.35 8.68 -8.76
CA ALA A 74 -6.28 9.81 -8.71
C ALA A 74 -7.09 9.94 -10.01
N GLN A 75 -6.47 9.73 -11.18
CA GLN A 75 -7.15 9.77 -12.46
C GLN A 75 -8.16 8.64 -12.63
N ALA A 76 -7.74 7.39 -12.32
CA ALA A 76 -8.59 6.22 -12.53
C ALA A 76 -9.77 6.14 -11.55
N THR A 77 -9.58 6.63 -10.32
CA THR A 77 -10.61 6.55 -9.29
C THR A 77 -11.40 7.82 -9.12
N SER A 78 -10.98 8.94 -9.71
CA SER A 78 -11.51 10.29 -9.40
C SER A 78 -11.51 10.60 -7.90
N MET A 79 -10.57 10.03 -7.13
CA MET A 79 -10.40 10.29 -5.70
C MET A 79 -9.16 11.14 -5.46
N GLN A 80 -9.18 11.97 -4.42
CA GLN A 80 -7.97 12.57 -3.91
C GLN A 80 -7.11 11.47 -3.29
N VAL A 81 -5.89 11.29 -3.78
CA VAL A 81 -4.97 10.25 -3.28
C VAL A 81 -3.99 10.87 -2.31
N VAL A 82 -3.88 10.29 -1.12
CA VAL A 82 -2.94 10.70 -0.08
C VAL A 82 -2.01 9.55 0.22
N LEU A 83 -0.72 9.75 0.01
CA LEU A 83 0.35 8.81 0.32
C LEU A 83 1.34 9.46 1.27
N THR A 84 1.51 8.92 2.47
CA THR A 84 2.53 9.37 3.43
C THR A 84 3.72 8.42 3.47
N GLU A 85 4.92 8.95 3.80
CA GLU A 85 6.00 8.07 4.27
C GLU A 85 5.54 7.30 5.51
N ILE A 86 6.13 6.14 5.73
CA ILE A 86 5.82 5.34 6.92
C ILE A 86 6.70 5.80 8.10
N PRO A 87 6.12 6.07 9.29
CA PRO A 87 6.92 6.41 10.46
C PRO A 87 8.00 5.37 10.76
N GLY A 88 9.24 5.84 10.95
CA GLY A 88 10.43 4.98 11.09
C GLY A 88 11.10 4.58 9.79
N MET A 89 10.47 4.89 8.64
CA MET A 89 11.00 4.66 7.29
C MET A 89 10.79 5.92 6.45
N SER A 90 11.54 6.97 6.71
CA SER A 90 11.41 8.26 6.02
C SER A 90 12.74 8.75 5.47
N ARG A 91 12.67 9.72 4.55
CA ARG A 91 13.88 10.41 4.06
C ARG A 91 14.66 11.12 5.17
N TYR A 92 14.00 11.48 6.27
CA TYR A 92 14.60 12.19 7.39
C TYR A 92 15.32 11.27 8.37
N GLY A 93 14.91 9.99 8.46
CA GLY A 93 15.50 9.00 9.36
C GLY A 93 15.13 9.21 10.83
N ASP A 94 14.05 9.94 11.07
CA ASP A 94 13.54 10.14 12.43
C ASP A 94 13.00 8.80 12.99
N PRO A 95 13.39 8.40 14.21
CA PRO A 95 13.04 7.09 14.74
C PRO A 95 11.56 7.03 15.17
N ILE A 96 11.03 5.80 15.18
CA ILE A 96 9.74 5.53 15.82
C ILE A 96 9.85 5.86 17.32
N PRO A 97 8.86 6.58 17.92
CA PRO A 97 8.84 6.85 19.35
C PRO A 97 9.00 5.56 20.18
N ARG A 98 9.80 5.62 21.25
CA ARG A 98 10.15 4.45 22.06
C ARG A 98 8.94 3.67 22.57
N ALA A 99 7.88 4.37 23.00
CA ALA A 99 6.66 3.73 23.48
C ALA A 99 5.97 2.91 22.38
N ILE A 100 5.83 3.48 21.18
CA ILE A 100 5.24 2.80 20.03
C ILE A 100 6.09 1.61 19.59
N ARG A 101 7.42 1.80 19.53
CA ARG A 101 8.35 0.71 19.22
C ARG A 101 8.25 -0.44 20.21
N ALA A 102 8.05 -0.16 21.51
CA ALA A 102 7.83 -1.18 22.53
C ALA A 102 6.54 -1.98 22.30
N GLU A 103 5.46 -1.33 21.82
CA GLU A 103 4.22 -2.03 21.45
C GLU A 103 4.42 -2.90 20.21
N MET A 104 5.12 -2.40 19.20
CA MET A 104 5.46 -3.18 17.99
C MET A 104 6.29 -4.42 18.32
N LEU A 105 7.25 -4.32 19.23
CA LEU A 105 8.05 -5.48 19.72
C LEU A 105 7.20 -6.49 20.51
N ARG A 106 6.01 -6.11 20.98
CA ARG A 106 5.01 -7.02 21.55
C ARG A 106 4.00 -7.57 20.51
N GLY A 107 4.22 -7.28 19.23
CA GLY A 107 3.34 -7.70 18.15
C GLY A 107 2.06 -6.84 17.99
N ARG A 108 2.04 -5.61 18.51
CA ARG A 108 0.87 -4.72 18.43
C ARG A 108 1.05 -3.66 17.36
N ILE A 109 0.44 -3.88 16.20
CA ILE A 109 0.55 -2.96 15.06
C ILE A 109 -0.28 -1.68 15.23
N GLY A 110 -1.38 -1.71 16.00
CA GLY A 110 -2.30 -0.58 16.15
C GLY A 110 -1.61 0.73 16.51
N ALA A 111 -0.71 0.73 17.50
CA ALA A 111 0.03 1.93 17.88
C ALA A 111 0.89 2.52 16.74
N TRP A 112 1.35 1.71 15.81
CA TRP A 112 2.09 2.17 14.63
C TRP A 112 1.13 2.71 13.56
N ALA A 113 -0.02 2.07 13.39
CA ALA A 113 -1.08 2.58 12.52
C ALA A 113 -1.60 3.93 13.01
N ASP A 114 -1.86 4.09 14.31
CA ASP A 114 -2.29 5.36 14.93
C ASP A 114 -1.24 6.47 14.73
N LEU A 115 0.04 6.12 14.83
CA LEU A 115 1.11 7.06 14.52
C LEU A 115 1.07 7.50 13.06
N ASN A 116 0.83 6.59 12.12
CA ASN A 116 0.70 6.93 10.70
C ASN A 116 -0.51 7.84 10.46
N LEU A 117 -1.63 7.54 11.08
CA LEU A 117 -2.86 8.35 10.99
C LEU A 117 -2.72 9.76 11.57
N ALA A 118 -1.88 9.97 12.57
CA ALA A 118 -1.60 11.33 13.08
C ALA A 118 -0.99 12.24 11.99
N TYR A 119 -0.27 11.70 11.02
CA TYR A 119 0.21 12.45 9.87
C TYR A 119 -0.89 12.71 8.85
N LEU A 120 -1.80 11.76 8.63
CA LEU A 120 -2.98 11.98 7.79
C LEU A 120 -3.86 13.08 8.40
N SER A 121 -4.11 13.05 9.71
CA SER A 121 -4.85 14.11 10.41
C SER A 121 -4.18 15.48 10.22
N ALA A 122 -2.84 15.54 10.34
CA ALA A 122 -2.12 16.78 10.09
C ALA A 122 -2.23 17.28 8.64
N ALA A 123 -2.39 16.39 7.66
CA ALA A 123 -2.64 16.76 6.28
C ALA A 123 -4.06 17.34 6.09
N ILE A 124 -5.03 16.79 6.81
CA ILE A 124 -6.42 17.28 6.83
C ILE A 124 -6.48 18.65 7.52
N ASP A 125 -5.89 18.78 8.71
CA ASP A 125 -5.83 20.03 9.48
C ASP A 125 -5.11 21.15 8.71
N GLY A 126 -4.12 20.77 7.90
CA GLY A 126 -3.41 21.68 6.99
C GLY A 126 -4.22 22.09 5.76
N GLY A 127 -5.42 21.57 5.57
CA GLY A 127 -6.28 21.85 4.42
C GLY A 127 -5.81 21.21 3.10
N TRP A 128 -4.88 20.25 3.16
CA TRP A 128 -4.37 19.58 1.96
C TRP A 128 -5.19 18.35 1.57
N VAL A 129 -5.95 17.81 2.50
CA VAL A 129 -6.87 16.71 2.28
C VAL A 129 -8.28 17.18 2.60
N ALA A 130 -9.19 17.00 1.65
CA ALA A 130 -10.57 17.42 1.82
C ALA A 130 -11.33 16.51 2.80
N HIS A 131 -12.21 17.10 3.60
CA HIS A 131 -13.25 16.30 4.25
C HIS A 131 -14.18 15.71 3.17
N THR A 132 -14.47 14.43 3.26
CA THR A 132 -15.19 13.71 2.21
C THR A 132 -16.26 12.81 2.77
N ALA A 133 -17.25 12.52 1.94
CA ALA A 133 -18.30 11.54 2.25
C ALA A 133 -17.85 10.08 2.05
N THR A 134 -16.71 9.84 1.41
CA THR A 134 -16.26 8.49 1.05
C THR A 134 -14.75 8.34 1.25
N VAL A 135 -14.35 7.33 2.00
CA VAL A 135 -12.96 6.96 2.23
C VAL A 135 -12.68 5.58 1.66
N GLN A 136 -11.59 5.42 0.94
CA GLN A 136 -11.02 4.13 0.58
C GLN A 136 -9.60 4.00 1.12
N ALA A 137 -9.19 2.78 1.43
CA ALA A 137 -7.83 2.46 1.79
C ALA A 137 -7.19 1.52 0.75
N LEU A 138 -5.93 1.78 0.42
CA LEU A 138 -5.10 0.93 -0.42
C LEU A 138 -3.82 0.60 0.35
N GLY A 139 -3.53 -0.67 0.54
CA GLY A 139 -2.28 -1.15 1.11
C GLY A 139 -1.48 -1.95 0.10
N TYR A 140 -0.16 -1.74 0.07
CA TYR A 140 0.77 -2.60 -0.62
C TYR A 140 1.78 -3.20 0.36
N SER A 141 1.97 -4.52 0.33
CA SER A 141 2.96 -5.21 1.17
C SER A 141 2.76 -4.90 2.67
N THR A 142 3.75 -4.34 3.34
CA THR A 142 3.67 -3.82 4.73
C THR A 142 2.50 -2.87 4.93
N GLY A 143 2.20 -2.05 3.92
CA GLY A 143 1.08 -1.13 3.92
C GLY A 143 -0.29 -1.81 4.04
N CYS A 144 -0.41 -3.09 3.68
CA CYS A 144 -1.64 -3.84 3.88
C CYS A 144 -1.98 -3.98 5.38
N SER A 145 -0.99 -4.33 6.20
CA SER A 145 -1.19 -4.45 7.65
C SER A 145 -1.49 -3.10 8.29
N LEU A 146 -0.81 -2.03 7.85
CA LEU A 146 -1.08 -0.67 8.32
C LEU A 146 -2.48 -0.19 7.91
N ALA A 147 -2.86 -0.38 6.63
CA ALA A 147 -4.17 0.01 6.13
C ALA A 147 -5.29 -0.69 6.93
N THR A 148 -5.15 -1.99 7.15
CA THR A 148 -6.15 -2.78 7.88
C THR A 148 -6.23 -2.36 9.35
N ALA A 149 -5.10 -2.18 10.03
CA ALA A 149 -5.05 -1.73 11.42
C ALA A 149 -5.55 -0.27 11.60
N ALA A 150 -5.47 0.55 10.54
CA ALA A 150 -5.91 1.94 10.54
C ALA A 150 -7.42 2.12 10.31
N LEU A 151 -8.14 1.08 9.87
CA LEU A 151 -9.55 1.20 9.47
C LEU A 151 -10.47 1.81 10.54
N PRO A 152 -10.38 1.44 11.84
CA PRO A 152 -11.24 2.04 12.87
C PRO A 152 -11.12 3.56 12.92
N ALA A 153 -9.90 4.10 12.85
CA ALA A 153 -9.69 5.53 12.87
C ALA A 153 -9.94 6.21 11.51
N LEU A 154 -9.77 5.50 10.39
CA LEU A 154 -10.19 6.00 9.08
C LEU A 154 -11.71 6.15 9.00
N ALA A 155 -12.47 5.31 9.70
CA ALA A 155 -13.94 5.42 9.78
C ALA A 155 -14.39 6.72 10.47
N GLU A 156 -13.56 7.36 11.28
CA GLU A 156 -13.83 8.68 11.87
C GLU A 156 -13.80 9.82 10.82
N LEU A 157 -13.09 9.60 9.70
CA LEU A 157 -13.03 10.57 8.60
C LEU A 157 -14.25 10.49 7.67
N GLY A 158 -14.91 9.35 7.63
CA GLY A 158 -16.07 9.06 6.81
C GLY A 158 -16.30 7.57 6.61
N PRO A 159 -17.42 7.17 6.00
CA PRO A 159 -17.72 5.77 5.69
C PRO A 159 -16.59 5.14 4.85
N ILE A 160 -16.14 3.95 5.27
CA ILE A 160 -15.14 3.18 4.52
C ILE A 160 -15.84 2.41 3.39
N ASP A 161 -15.74 2.92 2.18
CA ASP A 161 -16.32 2.31 0.97
C ASP A 161 -15.54 1.07 0.49
N GLY A 162 -14.23 1.04 0.73
CA GLY A 162 -13.42 -0.10 0.31
C GLY A 162 -12.03 -0.16 0.92
N LEU A 163 -11.57 -1.40 1.11
CA LEU A 163 -10.20 -1.75 1.43
C LEU A 163 -9.59 -2.54 0.28
N ASN A 164 -8.43 -2.11 -0.21
CA ASN A 164 -7.76 -2.73 -1.34
C ASN A 164 -6.36 -3.18 -0.90
N LEU A 165 -6.11 -4.48 -0.89
CA LEU A 165 -4.88 -5.07 -0.38
C LEU A 165 -4.10 -5.75 -1.50
N VAL A 166 -2.92 -5.22 -1.80
CA VAL A 166 -2.02 -5.75 -2.82
C VAL A 166 -0.82 -6.40 -2.14
N GLU A 167 -0.66 -7.71 -2.37
CA GLU A 167 0.47 -8.48 -1.82
C GLU A 167 0.59 -8.41 -0.29
N PRO A 168 -0.46 -8.70 0.48
CA PRO A 168 -0.36 -8.64 1.94
C PRO A 168 0.69 -9.62 2.46
N VAL A 169 1.58 -9.14 3.35
CA VAL A 169 2.71 -9.94 3.87
C VAL A 169 2.40 -10.65 5.18
N ALA A 170 1.56 -10.06 6.02
CA ALA A 170 1.25 -10.55 7.36
C ALA A 170 -0.13 -11.22 7.40
N ILE A 171 -0.44 -12.09 6.44
CA ILE A 171 -1.71 -12.83 6.42
C ILE A 171 -1.71 -13.87 7.55
N SER A 172 -0.60 -14.57 7.74
CA SER A 172 -0.39 -15.56 8.78
C SER A 172 0.91 -15.33 9.50
N ARG A 173 0.97 -15.70 10.77
CA ARG A 173 2.20 -15.61 11.59
C ARG A 173 3.37 -16.34 10.95
N ARG A 174 4.54 -15.74 11.05
CA ARG A 174 5.81 -16.33 10.59
C ARG A 174 6.92 -15.99 11.57
N ASN A 175 7.97 -16.82 11.63
CA ASN A 175 9.18 -16.38 12.31
C ASN A 175 9.98 -15.40 11.44
N LEU A 176 10.79 -14.56 12.08
CA LEU A 176 11.57 -13.52 11.41
C LEU A 176 12.49 -14.06 10.30
N ALA A 177 13.14 -15.21 10.56
CA ALA A 177 14.04 -15.82 9.57
C ALA A 177 13.28 -16.27 8.31
N SER A 178 12.08 -16.82 8.47
CA SER A 178 11.21 -17.19 7.35
C SER A 178 10.70 -15.97 6.60
N LEU A 179 10.33 -14.90 7.31
CA LEU A 179 9.90 -13.64 6.69
C LEU A 179 11.01 -13.08 5.81
N GLU A 180 12.23 -12.97 6.34
CA GLU A 180 13.38 -12.44 5.62
C GLU A 180 13.79 -13.32 4.44
N ALA A 181 13.83 -14.65 4.61
CA ALA A 181 14.16 -15.56 3.51
C ALA A 181 13.18 -15.43 2.33
N HIS A 182 11.88 -15.30 2.61
CA HIS A 182 10.88 -15.10 1.56
C HIS A 182 10.98 -13.70 0.92
N ASN A 183 11.29 -12.67 1.73
CA ASN A 183 11.55 -11.32 1.22
C ASN A 183 12.72 -11.32 0.23
N MET A 184 13.84 -11.95 0.57
CA MET A 184 15.01 -12.09 -0.31
C MET A 184 14.70 -12.85 -1.59
N LEU A 185 13.93 -13.94 -1.49
CA LEU A 185 13.50 -14.70 -2.67
C LEU A 185 12.65 -13.87 -3.63
N ASP A 186 11.70 -13.10 -3.10
CA ASP A 186 10.85 -12.24 -3.93
C ASP A 186 11.63 -11.04 -4.47
N PHE A 187 12.54 -10.46 -3.68
CA PHE A 187 13.41 -9.38 -4.14
C PHE A 187 14.32 -9.81 -5.30
N GLY A 188 14.84 -11.03 -5.28
CA GLY A 188 15.62 -11.61 -6.38
C GLY A 188 14.88 -11.67 -7.72
N ARG A 189 13.55 -11.56 -7.71
CA ARG A 189 12.69 -11.52 -8.92
C ARG A 189 12.42 -10.11 -9.44
N MET A 190 12.89 -9.06 -8.75
CA MET A 190 12.71 -7.67 -9.14
C MET A 190 13.10 -7.37 -10.60
N PRO A 191 14.21 -7.89 -11.15
CA PRO A 191 14.56 -7.62 -12.55
C PRO A 191 13.48 -8.06 -13.54
N LEU A 192 12.77 -9.16 -13.28
CA LEU A 192 11.66 -9.63 -14.14
C LEU A 192 10.48 -8.66 -14.10
N VAL A 193 10.17 -8.14 -12.92
CA VAL A 193 9.10 -7.15 -12.75
C VAL A 193 9.45 -5.85 -13.44
N LEU A 194 10.68 -5.38 -13.30
CA LEU A 194 11.14 -4.14 -13.93
C LEU A 194 11.18 -4.24 -15.46
N ALA A 195 11.47 -5.44 -15.99
CA ALA A 195 11.46 -5.68 -17.43
C ALA A 195 10.07 -5.44 -18.05
N THR A 196 8.99 -5.57 -17.30
CA THR A 196 7.63 -5.28 -17.78
C THR A 196 7.40 -3.79 -18.09
N ASN A 197 8.24 -2.90 -17.56
CA ASN A 197 8.18 -1.47 -17.80
C ASN A 197 8.93 -1.03 -19.08
N LEU A 198 9.67 -1.94 -19.73
CA LEU A 198 10.38 -1.65 -20.98
C LEU A 198 9.38 -1.33 -22.08
N GLY A 199 9.70 -0.34 -22.91
CA GLY A 199 8.80 0.15 -23.96
C GLY A 199 7.89 1.30 -23.53
N HIS A 200 7.90 1.70 -22.25
CA HIS A 200 7.14 2.83 -21.72
C HIS A 200 8.08 3.94 -21.25
N ASP A 201 8.47 4.83 -22.15
CA ASP A 201 9.54 5.82 -21.93
C ASP A 201 9.30 6.73 -20.72
N TRP A 202 8.08 7.21 -20.52
CA TRP A 202 7.79 8.09 -19.39
C TRP A 202 7.83 7.32 -18.04
N VAL A 203 7.37 6.06 -18.03
CA VAL A 203 7.44 5.16 -16.86
C VAL A 203 8.89 4.89 -16.51
N MET A 204 9.69 4.50 -17.49
CA MET A 204 11.12 4.27 -17.31
C MET A 204 11.88 5.53 -16.92
N SER A 205 11.46 6.70 -17.42
CA SER A 205 12.03 7.99 -17.00
C SER A 205 11.72 8.29 -15.53
N ALA A 206 10.48 8.06 -15.06
CA ALA A 206 10.10 8.21 -13.66
C ALA A 206 10.90 7.25 -12.77
N TYR A 207 11.02 5.99 -13.17
CA TYR A 207 11.79 4.96 -12.48
C TYR A 207 13.27 5.33 -12.35
N ARG A 208 13.93 5.76 -13.45
CA ARG A 208 15.35 6.19 -13.42
C ARG A 208 15.58 7.41 -12.53
N ARG A 209 14.62 8.34 -12.47
CA ARG A 209 14.69 9.50 -11.56
C ARG A 209 14.54 9.08 -10.12
N GLN A 210 13.70 8.06 -9.83
CA GLN A 210 13.52 7.50 -8.49
C GLN A 210 14.85 7.06 -7.85
N TRP A 211 15.76 6.48 -8.63
CA TRP A 211 17.09 6.07 -8.15
C TRP A 211 18.01 7.22 -7.76
N ARG A 212 17.66 8.45 -8.10
CA ARG A 212 18.39 9.66 -7.71
C ARG A 212 17.83 10.32 -6.46
N GLU A 213 16.65 9.89 -6.03
CA GLU A 213 16.05 10.39 -4.79
C GLU A 213 16.80 9.82 -3.58
N PRO A 214 16.83 10.59 -2.47
CA PRO A 214 17.38 10.08 -1.23
C PRO A 214 16.69 8.78 -0.81
N SER A 215 17.47 7.77 -0.47
CA SER A 215 16.94 6.53 0.07
C SER A 215 16.23 6.79 1.40
N VAL A 216 15.25 5.96 1.70
CA VAL A 216 14.61 5.91 3.01
C VAL A 216 15.66 5.53 4.06
N LYS A 217 15.57 6.18 5.23
CA LYS A 217 16.46 5.92 6.35
C LYS A 217 15.67 5.27 7.49
N TYR A 218 16.28 4.34 8.16
CA TYR A 218 15.70 3.67 9.33
C TYR A 218 16.82 3.22 10.28
N GLY A 219 16.54 3.20 11.57
CA GLY A 219 17.45 2.67 12.57
C GLY A 219 17.32 1.15 12.73
N PRO A 220 18.37 0.45 13.21
CA PRO A 220 18.31 -1.00 13.46
C PRO A 220 17.18 -1.40 14.42
N ALA A 221 16.91 -0.57 15.43
CA ALA A 221 15.85 -0.82 16.40
C ALA A 221 14.45 -0.69 15.79
N ASP A 222 14.27 0.25 14.85
CA ASP A 222 13.00 0.41 14.13
C ASP A 222 12.79 -0.73 13.15
N LEU A 223 13.84 -1.13 12.42
CA LEU A 223 13.81 -2.29 11.54
C LEU A 223 13.42 -3.57 12.30
N LEU A 224 14.02 -3.81 13.47
CA LEU A 224 13.68 -4.95 14.31
C LEU A 224 12.21 -4.89 14.77
N ALA A 225 11.72 -3.72 15.18
CA ALA A 225 10.33 -3.56 15.61
C ALA A 225 9.34 -3.80 14.46
N ILE A 226 9.62 -3.26 13.27
CA ILE A 226 8.82 -3.47 12.06
C ILE A 226 8.80 -4.96 11.68
N ALA A 227 9.96 -5.60 11.62
CA ALA A 227 10.06 -7.01 11.30
C ALA A 227 9.34 -7.89 12.35
N THR A 228 9.44 -7.54 13.65
CA THR A 228 8.77 -8.27 14.72
C THR A 228 7.25 -8.15 14.61
N VAL A 229 6.71 -6.94 14.44
CA VAL A 229 5.27 -6.77 14.32
C VAL A 229 4.71 -7.47 13.10
N LEU A 230 5.38 -7.40 11.94
CA LEU A 230 4.95 -8.08 10.73
C LEU A 230 5.05 -9.62 10.82
N SER A 231 5.99 -10.14 11.58
CA SER A 231 6.12 -11.60 11.79
C SER A 231 5.05 -12.16 12.73
N GLY A 232 4.64 -11.35 13.71
CA GLY A 232 3.64 -11.72 14.71
C GLY A 232 2.20 -11.40 14.33
N GLU A 233 2.00 -10.60 13.27
CA GLU A 233 0.71 -10.13 12.81
C GLU A 233 -0.08 -11.23 12.10
N GLU A 234 -1.40 -11.15 12.20
CA GLU A 234 -2.32 -11.95 11.41
C GLU A 234 -3.44 -11.05 10.89
N LEU A 235 -3.43 -10.80 9.59
CA LEU A 235 -4.31 -9.84 8.93
C LEU A 235 -5.79 -10.10 9.19
N SER A 236 -6.19 -11.38 9.32
CA SER A 236 -7.57 -11.78 9.59
C SER A 236 -8.10 -11.18 10.89
N TRP A 237 -7.29 -11.00 11.93
CA TRP A 237 -7.75 -10.44 13.20
C TRP A 237 -8.27 -9.01 13.09
N HIS A 238 -7.68 -8.21 12.21
CA HIS A 238 -8.13 -6.84 11.99
C HIS A 238 -9.33 -6.76 11.05
N LEU A 239 -9.57 -7.81 10.27
CA LEU A 239 -10.70 -7.85 9.34
C LEU A 239 -11.96 -8.37 9.99
N ASP A 240 -11.88 -9.14 11.08
CA ASP A 240 -13.02 -9.85 11.66
C ASP A 240 -14.07 -8.89 12.27
N ASP A 241 -13.67 -7.77 12.84
CA ASP A 241 -14.53 -6.85 13.59
C ASP A 241 -14.87 -5.54 12.84
N ILE A 242 -14.56 -5.44 11.53
CA ILE A 242 -14.69 -4.18 10.80
C ILE A 242 -15.92 -4.21 9.89
N GLU A 243 -16.68 -3.11 9.92
CA GLU A 243 -17.72 -2.81 8.93
C GLU A 243 -17.05 -2.22 7.67
N LEU A 244 -17.08 -2.99 6.60
CA LEU A 244 -16.56 -2.61 5.28
C LEU A 244 -17.64 -2.88 4.24
N ALA A 245 -17.76 -1.97 3.26
CA ALA A 245 -18.59 -2.25 2.10
C ALA A 245 -17.97 -3.35 1.23
N ARG A 246 -16.62 -3.29 1.02
CA ARG A 246 -15.90 -4.31 0.26
C ARG A 246 -14.42 -4.39 0.63
N CYS A 247 -13.81 -5.57 0.42
CA CYS A 247 -12.38 -5.77 0.49
C CYS A 247 -11.89 -6.48 -0.78
N ALA A 248 -11.07 -5.79 -1.58
CA ALA A 248 -10.44 -6.35 -2.77
C ALA A 248 -9.02 -6.85 -2.46
N LEU A 249 -8.63 -7.96 -3.09
CA LEU A 249 -7.34 -8.61 -2.84
C LEU A 249 -6.57 -8.83 -4.13
N ALA A 250 -5.24 -8.60 -4.13
CA ALA A 250 -4.38 -8.97 -5.24
C ALA A 250 -3.09 -9.63 -4.79
N ARG A 251 -2.61 -10.61 -5.58
CA ARG A 251 -1.32 -11.27 -5.37
C ARG A 251 -0.66 -11.70 -6.68
N GLY A 252 0.66 -11.87 -6.67
CA GLY A 252 1.38 -12.54 -7.73
C GLY A 252 1.32 -14.07 -7.57
N SER A 253 1.20 -14.80 -8.67
CA SER A 253 1.14 -16.26 -8.62
C SER A 253 2.42 -16.91 -8.08
N ARG A 254 3.57 -16.19 -8.18
CA ARG A 254 4.88 -16.61 -7.69
C ARG A 254 5.30 -15.93 -6.39
N SER A 255 4.41 -15.20 -5.73
CA SER A 255 4.72 -14.57 -4.45
C SER A 255 4.99 -15.62 -3.37
N SER A 256 6.12 -15.49 -2.69
CA SER A 256 6.48 -16.31 -1.54
C SER A 256 6.11 -15.65 -0.21
N LEU A 257 6.01 -14.32 -0.18
CA LEU A 257 5.52 -13.57 0.97
C LEU A 257 4.00 -13.67 1.12
N CYS A 258 3.24 -13.54 0.04
CA CYS A 258 1.79 -13.74 0.02
C CYS A 258 1.48 -15.17 -0.44
N ARG A 259 1.50 -16.13 0.48
CA ARG A 259 1.26 -17.54 0.15
C ARG A 259 -0.15 -17.76 -0.39
N ARG A 260 -0.26 -18.59 -1.41
CA ARG A 260 -1.54 -18.88 -2.05
C ARG A 260 -2.60 -19.40 -1.07
N ALA A 261 -2.25 -20.37 -0.23
CA ALA A 261 -3.20 -20.98 0.70
C ALA A 261 -3.71 -19.98 1.76
N ASP A 262 -2.81 -19.13 2.30
CA ASP A 262 -3.18 -18.09 3.26
C ASP A 262 -4.09 -17.03 2.61
N PHE A 263 -3.74 -16.62 1.40
CA PHE A 263 -4.52 -15.67 0.61
C PHE A 263 -5.93 -16.19 0.27
N GLU A 264 -6.05 -17.45 -0.17
CA GLU A 264 -7.33 -18.08 -0.48
C GLU A 264 -8.21 -18.24 0.78
N LYS A 265 -7.58 -18.47 1.95
CA LYS A 265 -8.30 -18.53 3.23
C LYS A 265 -8.92 -17.17 3.59
N VAL A 266 -8.15 -16.08 3.47
CA VAL A 266 -8.65 -14.73 3.74
C VAL A 266 -9.77 -14.36 2.77
N ASP A 267 -9.57 -14.61 1.47
CA ASP A 267 -10.60 -14.36 0.46
C ASP A 267 -11.90 -15.12 0.76
N ALA A 268 -11.81 -16.41 1.10
CA ALA A 268 -12.98 -17.20 1.47
C ALA A 268 -13.71 -16.64 2.71
N SER A 269 -12.97 -16.17 3.71
CA SER A 269 -13.54 -15.52 4.89
C SER A 269 -14.30 -14.24 4.53
N LEU A 270 -13.70 -13.36 3.71
CA LEU A 270 -14.33 -12.12 3.26
C LEU A 270 -15.60 -12.38 2.43
N GLN A 271 -15.56 -13.38 1.53
CA GLN A 271 -16.72 -13.79 0.75
C GLN A 271 -17.85 -14.33 1.64
N ALA A 272 -17.51 -15.14 2.64
CA ALA A 272 -18.50 -15.69 3.58
C ALA A 272 -19.20 -14.60 4.42
N ARG A 273 -18.50 -13.48 4.66
CA ARG A 273 -19.05 -12.31 5.38
C ARG A 273 -19.82 -11.34 4.46
N GLY A 274 -19.83 -11.57 3.16
CA GLY A 274 -20.50 -10.69 2.19
C GLY A 274 -19.76 -9.38 1.89
N ILE A 275 -18.50 -9.23 2.35
CA ILE A 275 -17.64 -8.05 2.09
C ILE A 275 -16.52 -8.34 1.08
N GLY A 276 -16.53 -9.51 0.46
CA GLY A 276 -15.57 -9.89 -0.58
C GLY A 276 -15.73 -9.07 -1.85
N GLY A 277 -14.69 -8.34 -2.22
CA GLY A 277 -14.55 -7.63 -3.48
C GLY A 277 -13.82 -8.46 -4.54
N PRO A 278 -13.32 -7.82 -5.60
CA PRO A 278 -12.50 -8.47 -6.61
C PRO A 278 -11.24 -9.12 -6.01
N THR A 279 -10.95 -10.34 -6.44
CA THR A 279 -9.74 -11.07 -6.06
C THR A 279 -8.93 -11.36 -7.31
N VAL A 280 -7.72 -10.78 -7.41
CA VAL A 280 -6.89 -10.81 -8.62
C VAL A 280 -5.61 -11.60 -8.40
N THR A 281 -5.27 -12.50 -9.32
CA THR A 281 -3.96 -13.14 -9.37
C THR A 281 -3.21 -12.71 -10.62
N VAL A 282 -2.00 -12.15 -10.42
CA VAL A 282 -1.10 -11.75 -11.50
C VAL A 282 -0.17 -12.92 -11.84
N GLU A 283 -0.34 -13.51 -12.99
CA GLU A 283 0.44 -14.69 -13.40
C GLU A 283 1.90 -14.35 -13.69
N GLY A 284 2.80 -15.22 -13.27
CA GLY A 284 4.23 -15.12 -13.54
C GLY A 284 5.01 -14.16 -12.66
N LEU A 285 4.36 -13.28 -11.89
CA LEU A 285 5.01 -12.33 -11.00
C LEU A 285 4.97 -12.77 -9.53
N GLY A 286 5.92 -12.24 -8.75
CA GLY A 286 6.04 -12.41 -7.31
C GLY A 286 5.57 -11.16 -6.56
N HIS A 287 6.01 -11.05 -5.31
CA HIS A 287 5.64 -9.98 -4.37
C HIS A 287 5.89 -8.56 -4.91
N GLN A 288 6.91 -8.38 -5.74
CA GLN A 288 7.31 -7.06 -6.25
C GLN A 288 6.44 -6.55 -7.41
N LEU A 289 5.29 -7.17 -7.70
CA LEU A 289 4.41 -6.84 -8.83
C LEU A 289 3.98 -5.36 -8.88
N TRP A 290 3.92 -4.68 -7.74
CA TRP A 290 3.57 -3.26 -7.63
C TRP A 290 4.65 -2.32 -8.21
N HIS A 291 5.82 -2.86 -8.58
CA HIS A 291 6.87 -2.17 -9.34
C HIS A 291 6.74 -2.35 -10.85
N SER A 292 5.71 -3.05 -11.32
CA SER A 292 5.30 -3.08 -12.71
C SER A 292 4.18 -2.07 -12.92
N PHE A 293 4.45 -0.97 -13.60
CA PHE A 293 3.42 0.04 -13.85
C PHE A 293 2.25 -0.51 -14.67
N PRO A 294 2.49 -1.35 -15.70
CA PRO A 294 1.44 -2.07 -16.38
C PRO A 294 0.52 -2.86 -15.47
N VAL A 295 1.11 -3.60 -14.54
CA VAL A 295 0.33 -4.39 -13.58
C VAL A 295 -0.43 -3.46 -12.62
N VAL A 296 0.19 -2.38 -12.16
CA VAL A 296 -0.47 -1.36 -11.31
C VAL A 296 -1.72 -0.83 -11.99
N THR A 297 -1.65 -0.47 -13.27
CA THR A 297 -2.82 0.07 -14.00
C THR A 297 -3.97 -0.92 -14.06
N HIS A 298 -3.68 -2.19 -14.42
CA HIS A 298 -4.71 -3.23 -14.47
C HIS A 298 -5.30 -3.59 -13.10
N LEU A 299 -4.46 -3.59 -12.06
CA LEU A 299 -4.95 -3.83 -10.69
C LEU A 299 -5.86 -2.71 -10.21
N ILE A 300 -5.52 -1.45 -10.49
CA ILE A 300 -6.35 -0.31 -10.15
C ILE A 300 -7.72 -0.42 -10.82
N GLU A 301 -7.77 -0.72 -12.11
CA GLU A 301 -9.02 -0.92 -12.84
C GLU A 301 -9.84 -2.11 -12.29
N ALA A 302 -9.16 -3.21 -11.97
CA ALA A 302 -9.85 -4.42 -11.49
C ALA A 302 -10.34 -4.30 -10.04
N MET A 303 -9.69 -3.50 -9.20
CA MET A 303 -9.93 -3.44 -7.75
C MET A 303 -10.66 -2.17 -7.31
N LEU A 304 -10.42 -1.03 -7.96
CA LEU A 304 -10.86 0.29 -7.50
C LEU A 304 -11.95 0.92 -8.40
N ALA A 305 -12.17 0.37 -9.60
CA ALA A 305 -13.17 0.88 -10.53
C ALA A 305 -14.60 0.49 -10.15
#